data_dfbccc1656fe1cfd53f6ed9266973f3b
#
_entry.id   dfbccc1656fe1cfd53f6ed9266973f3b
#
_cell.length_a   1.000
_cell.length_b   1.000
_cell.length_c   1.000
_cell.angle_alpha   90.00
_cell.angle_beta   90.00
_cell.angle_gamma   90.00
#
_symmetry.space_group_name_H-M   'P 1'
#
loop_
_entity.id
_entity.type
_entity.pdbx_description
1 polymer ?
#
loop_
_entity_poly.entity_id
_entity_poly.type
_entity_poly.pdbx_seq_one_letter_code
_entity_poly.pdbx_strand_id
1 'polypeptide(L)'
;MGLGTRSEVKKLIKTGQIAINGTVAVKPETKVDTDADEVSVNGRIVKYQRYEYYLFNKPSGCVSATCDNVHDTVMDYITDAVHDDLFPVGRLDIDTEGLLLITNDGALSHELLSPSKHVAKTYYARIDGCLLYTSPSPRDPKTS
;
A
#
# COMPACT_ATOMS: atom_id res chain seq x y z
N MET A 1 -4.12 -7.88 -9.97
CA MET A 1 -5.26 -8.73 -10.36
C MET A 1 -5.60 -9.81 -9.31
N GLY A 2 -4.76 -10.11 -8.33
CA GLY A 2 -5.07 -11.01 -7.20
C GLY A 2 -5.56 -12.44 -7.58
N LEU A 3 -5.24 -12.92 -8.76
CA LEU A 3 -5.74 -14.21 -9.27
C LEU A 3 -4.95 -15.43 -8.74
N GLY A 4 -3.95 -15.20 -7.92
CA GLY A 4 -3.07 -16.22 -7.38
C GLY A 4 -1.66 -16.21 -8.00
N THR A 5 -0.88 -17.23 -7.64
CA THR A 5 0.51 -17.43 -8.09
C THR A 5 0.59 -17.70 -9.60
N ARG A 6 1.78 -17.52 -10.18
CA ARG A 6 2.03 -17.84 -11.60
C ARG A 6 1.63 -19.28 -11.96
N SER A 7 1.80 -20.23 -11.03
CA SER A 7 1.44 -21.63 -11.24
C SER A 7 -0.08 -21.84 -11.28
N GLU A 8 -0.82 -21.13 -10.46
CA GLU A 8 -2.28 -21.17 -10.44
C GLU A 8 -2.87 -20.54 -11.69
N VAL A 9 -2.36 -19.37 -12.09
CA VAL A 9 -2.76 -18.72 -13.35
C VAL A 9 -2.50 -19.61 -14.56
N LYS A 10 -1.36 -20.33 -14.61
CA LYS A 10 -1.10 -21.30 -15.67
C LYS A 10 -2.11 -22.46 -15.69
N LYS A 11 -2.60 -22.91 -14.52
CA LYS A 11 -3.67 -23.92 -14.46
C LYS A 11 -4.98 -23.36 -15.00
N LEU A 12 -5.36 -22.13 -14.64
CA LEU A 12 -6.56 -21.48 -15.14
C LEU A 12 -6.55 -21.31 -16.67
N ILE A 13 -5.38 -20.97 -17.24
CA ILE A 13 -5.22 -20.90 -18.70
C ILE A 13 -5.39 -22.28 -19.33
N LYS A 14 -4.73 -23.33 -18.80
CA LYS A 14 -4.83 -24.70 -19.32
C LYS A 14 -6.25 -25.26 -19.27
N THR A 15 -7.04 -24.85 -18.30
CA THR A 15 -8.44 -25.26 -18.14
C THR A 15 -9.42 -24.39 -18.92
N GLY A 16 -8.92 -23.41 -19.70
CA GLY A 16 -9.74 -22.54 -20.54
C GLY A 16 -10.60 -21.53 -19.75
N GLN A 17 -10.23 -21.27 -18.51
CA GLN A 17 -10.99 -20.35 -17.64
C GLN A 17 -10.64 -18.88 -17.83
N ILE A 18 -9.56 -18.59 -18.56
CA ILE A 18 -9.12 -17.22 -18.86
C ILE A 18 -9.42 -16.89 -20.31
N ALA A 19 -10.07 -15.74 -20.54
CA ALA A 19 -10.24 -15.19 -21.86
C ALA A 19 -9.69 -13.77 -21.96
N ILE A 20 -9.20 -13.41 -23.14
CA ILE A 20 -8.72 -12.08 -23.49
C ILE A 20 -9.61 -11.61 -24.65
N ASN A 21 -10.25 -10.45 -24.46
CA ASN A 21 -11.21 -9.89 -25.45
C ASN A 21 -12.26 -10.93 -25.90
N GLY A 22 -12.76 -11.73 -24.95
CA GLY A 22 -13.74 -12.79 -25.21
C GLY A 22 -13.19 -14.07 -25.82
N THR A 23 -11.89 -14.14 -26.19
CA THR A 23 -11.24 -15.32 -26.76
C THR A 23 -10.46 -16.06 -25.67
N VAL A 24 -10.70 -17.37 -25.53
CA VAL A 24 -10.02 -18.19 -24.53
C VAL A 24 -8.50 -18.17 -24.75
N ALA A 25 -7.76 -17.82 -23.71
CA ALA A 25 -6.30 -17.80 -23.75
C ALA A 25 -5.75 -19.21 -23.71
N VAL A 26 -4.96 -19.58 -24.72
CA VAL A 26 -4.39 -20.93 -24.87
C VAL A 26 -2.95 -21.00 -24.38
N LYS A 27 -2.23 -19.88 -24.43
CA LYS A 27 -0.79 -19.83 -24.10
C LYS A 27 -0.51 -18.90 -22.93
N PRO A 28 0.22 -19.37 -21.90
CA PRO A 28 0.62 -18.53 -20.77
C PRO A 28 1.50 -17.33 -21.12
N GLU A 29 2.16 -17.38 -22.28
CA GLU A 29 3.07 -16.34 -22.77
C GLU A 29 2.36 -15.26 -23.60
N THR A 30 1.04 -15.35 -23.75
CA THR A 30 0.25 -14.33 -24.47
C THR A 30 0.45 -12.97 -23.79
N LYS A 31 0.93 -12.00 -24.57
CA LYS A 31 1.07 -10.62 -24.08
C LYS A 31 -0.32 -10.00 -24.00
N VAL A 32 -0.57 -9.30 -22.92
CA VAL A 32 -1.81 -8.58 -22.64
C VAL A 32 -1.45 -7.11 -22.47
N ASP A 33 -2.14 -6.25 -23.20
CA ASP A 33 -2.08 -4.82 -22.98
C ASP A 33 -3.09 -4.47 -21.86
N THR A 34 -2.57 -4.06 -20.70
CA THR A 34 -3.38 -3.78 -19.52
C THR A 34 -4.33 -2.59 -19.68
N ASP A 35 -4.08 -1.73 -20.66
CA ASP A 35 -4.87 -0.52 -20.93
C ASP A 35 -5.93 -0.73 -22.02
N ALA A 36 -5.69 -1.70 -22.94
CA ALA A 36 -6.53 -1.95 -24.09
C ALA A 36 -7.28 -3.29 -24.05
N ASP A 37 -6.68 -4.32 -23.43
CA ASP A 37 -7.25 -5.67 -23.43
C ASP A 37 -8.14 -5.92 -22.19
N GLU A 38 -9.30 -6.53 -22.45
CA GLU A 38 -10.19 -7.01 -21.41
C GLU A 38 -9.85 -8.46 -21.05
N VAL A 39 -9.43 -8.70 -19.82
CA VAL A 39 -9.17 -10.04 -19.30
C VAL A 39 -10.38 -10.50 -18.46
N SER A 40 -10.85 -11.70 -18.71
CA SER A 40 -11.89 -12.31 -17.89
C SER A 40 -11.48 -13.69 -17.39
N VAL A 41 -11.95 -14.04 -16.19
CA VAL A 41 -11.77 -15.35 -15.56
C VAL A 41 -13.15 -15.92 -15.24
N ASN A 42 -13.46 -17.10 -15.75
CA ASN A 42 -14.78 -17.71 -15.62
C ASN A 42 -15.92 -16.76 -16.06
N GLY A 43 -15.68 -15.96 -17.11
CA GLY A 43 -16.64 -14.99 -17.64
C GLY A 43 -16.78 -13.71 -16.80
N ARG A 44 -16.01 -13.53 -15.73
CA ARG A 44 -15.97 -12.29 -14.96
C ARG A 44 -14.78 -11.44 -15.38
N ILE A 45 -15.03 -10.18 -15.74
CA ILE A 45 -13.97 -9.23 -16.10
C ILE A 45 -13.10 -8.95 -14.88
N VAL A 46 -11.78 -9.05 -15.06
CA VAL A 46 -10.77 -8.75 -14.04
C VAL A 46 -10.02 -7.50 -14.46
N LYS A 47 -10.22 -6.42 -13.72
CA LYS A 47 -9.49 -5.18 -13.97
C LYS A 47 -8.05 -5.31 -13.46
N TYR A 48 -7.10 -4.86 -14.29
CA TYR A 48 -5.74 -4.65 -13.84
C TYR A 48 -5.68 -3.36 -13.03
N GLN A 49 -5.26 -3.49 -11.78
CA GLN A 49 -5.01 -2.37 -10.90
C GLN A 49 -3.51 -2.39 -10.60
N ARG A 50 -2.79 -1.38 -11.09
CA ARG A 50 -1.35 -1.28 -10.91
C ARG A 50 -0.99 -0.87 -9.50
N TYR A 51 -1.75 0.05 -8.94
CA TYR A 51 -1.53 0.60 -7.61
C TYR A 51 -2.79 0.51 -6.79
N GLU A 52 -2.63 0.29 -5.49
CA GLU A 52 -3.68 0.39 -4.48
C GLU A 52 -3.37 1.53 -3.52
N TYR A 53 -4.43 2.19 -3.05
CA TYR A 53 -4.32 3.32 -2.13
C TYR A 53 -5.36 3.16 -1.04
N TYR A 54 -4.90 3.08 0.20
CA TYR A 54 -5.73 3.05 1.39
C TYR A 54 -5.47 4.28 2.24
N LEU A 55 -6.52 5.05 2.50
CA LEU A 55 -6.50 6.09 3.52
C LEU A 55 -6.88 5.42 4.84
N PHE A 56 -5.87 5.13 5.64
CA PHE A 56 -6.02 4.42 6.88
C PHE A 56 -6.04 5.37 8.07
N ASN A 57 -7.06 5.26 8.93
CA ASN A 57 -7.04 5.92 10.23
C ASN A 57 -6.36 4.98 11.23
N LYS A 58 -5.05 5.14 11.37
CA LYS A 58 -4.24 4.30 12.25
C LYS A 58 -4.74 4.39 13.69
N PRO A 59 -5.10 3.29 14.34
CA PRO A 59 -5.37 3.29 15.77
C PRO A 59 -4.09 3.31 16.59
N SER A 60 -4.20 3.63 17.87
CA SER A 60 -3.14 3.39 18.84
C SER A 60 -2.89 1.89 19.01
N GLY A 61 -1.66 1.51 19.32
CA GLY A 61 -1.27 0.13 19.66
C GLY A 61 -0.68 -0.68 18.50
N CYS A 62 -0.70 -0.20 17.26
CA CYS A 62 -0.05 -0.86 16.14
C CYS A 62 1.12 -0.04 15.57
N VAL A 63 2.08 -0.69 14.92
CA VAL A 63 3.26 -0.06 14.33
C VAL A 63 3.06 0.23 12.85
N SER A 64 3.65 1.33 12.35
CA SER A 64 3.67 1.70 10.93
C SER A 64 4.78 0.92 10.21
N ALA A 65 4.60 -0.38 10.06
CA ALA A 65 5.53 -1.29 9.42
C ALA A 65 4.78 -2.31 8.55
N THR A 66 5.50 -2.96 7.64
CA THR A 66 4.94 -4.06 6.82
C THR A 66 4.97 -5.40 7.55
N CYS A 67 5.87 -5.56 8.51
CA CYS A 67 5.93 -6.71 9.41
C CYS A 67 6.60 -6.30 10.73
N ASP A 68 6.22 -6.94 11.81
CA ASP A 68 6.84 -6.81 13.13
C ASP A 68 6.69 -8.14 13.88
N ASN A 69 7.64 -8.45 14.78
CA ASN A 69 7.63 -9.72 15.52
C ASN A 69 6.94 -9.63 16.90
N VAL A 70 6.62 -8.44 17.34
CA VAL A 70 6.14 -8.17 18.71
C VAL A 70 4.78 -7.48 18.72
N HIS A 71 4.55 -6.58 17.76
CA HIS A 71 3.37 -5.74 17.73
C HIS A 71 2.58 -5.98 16.44
N ASP A 72 1.27 -5.79 16.51
CA ASP A 72 0.44 -5.70 15.32
C ASP A 72 0.91 -4.56 14.44
N THR A 73 0.85 -4.76 13.14
CA THR A 73 1.23 -3.78 12.13
C THR A 73 -0.01 -3.13 11.52
N VAL A 74 0.17 -2.01 10.84
CA VAL A 74 -0.92 -1.39 10.07
C VAL A 74 -1.41 -2.28 8.92
N MET A 75 -0.59 -3.25 8.48
CA MET A 75 -0.96 -4.18 7.42
C MET A 75 -1.98 -5.23 7.88
N ASP A 76 -2.01 -5.56 9.17
CA ASP A 76 -2.95 -6.54 9.72
C ASP A 76 -4.41 -6.06 9.66
N TYR A 77 -4.61 -4.76 9.46
CA TYR A 77 -5.92 -4.13 9.29
C TYR A 77 -6.40 -4.07 7.84
N ILE A 78 -5.53 -4.35 6.86
CA ILE A 78 -5.86 -4.32 5.43
C ILE A 78 -6.16 -5.74 4.95
N THR A 79 -7.42 -6.13 5.01
CA THR A 79 -7.86 -7.52 4.74
C THR A 79 -8.31 -7.78 3.30
N ASP A 80 -8.55 -6.72 2.52
CA ASP A 80 -9.09 -6.77 1.17
C ASP A 80 -8.08 -6.39 0.08
N ALA A 81 -6.79 -6.35 0.44
CA ALA A 81 -5.70 -6.03 -0.48
C ALA A 81 -5.60 -7.07 -1.61
N VAL A 82 -5.44 -6.56 -2.82
CA VAL A 82 -5.16 -7.37 -4.03
C VAL A 82 -3.66 -7.57 -4.21
N HIS A 83 -2.87 -6.61 -3.75
CA HIS A 83 -1.41 -6.61 -3.81
C HIS A 83 -0.80 -6.94 -2.45
N ASP A 84 0.26 -7.73 -2.47
CA ASP A 84 1.04 -8.13 -1.29
C ASP A 84 2.26 -7.24 -1.02
N ASP A 85 2.53 -6.28 -1.91
CA ASP A 85 3.65 -5.34 -1.85
C ASP A 85 3.27 -3.95 -1.29
N LEU A 86 2.15 -3.86 -0.56
CA LEU A 86 1.71 -2.64 0.09
C LEU A 86 2.65 -2.24 1.23
N PHE A 87 2.80 -0.93 1.43
CA PHE A 87 3.59 -0.37 2.53
C PHE A 87 3.01 0.98 3.00
N PRO A 88 3.23 1.35 4.27
CA PRO A 88 2.79 2.65 4.79
C PRO A 88 3.69 3.79 4.28
N VAL A 89 3.07 4.89 3.85
CA VAL A 89 3.75 6.12 3.41
C VAL A 89 4.08 6.99 4.61
N GLY A 90 5.27 6.83 5.14
CA GLY A 90 5.69 7.45 6.38
C GLY A 90 5.37 6.60 7.59
N ARG A 91 5.59 7.18 8.77
CA ARG A 91 5.45 6.46 10.03
C ARG A 91 4.79 7.35 11.07
N LEU A 92 3.82 6.79 11.76
CA LEU A 92 3.30 7.29 13.02
C LEU A 92 3.79 6.36 14.13
N ASP A 93 4.07 6.90 15.30
CA ASP A 93 4.50 6.11 16.44
C ASP A 93 3.37 5.16 16.90
N ILE A 94 3.68 4.17 17.73
CA ILE A 94 2.76 3.11 18.12
C ILE A 94 1.48 3.65 18.80
N ASP A 95 1.62 4.69 19.59
CA ASP A 95 0.56 5.36 20.34
C ASP A 95 -0.07 6.54 19.58
N THR A 96 0.49 6.92 18.43
CA THR A 96 -0.04 8.01 17.58
C THR A 96 -1.15 7.48 16.71
N GLU A 97 -2.27 8.19 16.70
CA GLU A 97 -3.45 7.91 15.87
C GLU A 97 -3.56 8.86 14.69
N GLY A 98 -4.29 8.45 13.65
CA GLY A 98 -4.69 9.33 12.57
C GLY A 98 -4.29 8.86 11.18
N LEU A 99 -4.29 9.81 10.23
CA LEU A 99 -4.16 9.53 8.82
C LEU A 99 -2.80 8.93 8.45
N LEU A 100 -2.84 7.76 7.87
CA LEU A 100 -1.71 7.08 7.25
C LEU A 100 -2.11 6.58 5.86
N LEU A 101 -1.35 6.93 4.85
CA LEU A 101 -1.53 6.39 3.50
C LEU A 101 -0.79 5.05 3.41
N ILE A 102 -1.46 4.03 2.87
CA ILE A 102 -0.86 2.72 2.57
C ILE A 102 -1.03 2.48 1.07
N THR A 103 0.05 2.12 0.38
CA THR A 103 0.07 1.94 -1.07
C THR A 103 1.27 1.09 -1.50
N ASN A 104 1.25 0.62 -2.74
CA ASN A 104 2.42 0.07 -3.44
C ASN A 104 3.02 1.04 -4.48
N ASP A 105 2.55 2.30 -4.50
CA ASP A 105 3.09 3.34 -5.37
C ASP A 105 4.31 4.03 -4.74
N GLY A 106 5.50 3.50 -5.03
CA GLY A 106 6.76 4.05 -4.54
C GLY A 106 7.06 5.46 -5.05
N ALA A 107 6.60 5.82 -6.25
CA ALA A 107 6.81 7.15 -6.81
C ALA A 107 6.01 8.20 -6.03
N LEU A 108 4.73 7.95 -5.78
CA LEU A 108 3.90 8.81 -4.95
C LEU A 108 4.45 8.91 -3.53
N SER A 109 4.85 7.78 -2.94
CA SER A 109 5.45 7.77 -1.60
C SER A 109 6.69 8.67 -1.51
N HIS A 110 7.57 8.57 -2.50
CA HIS A 110 8.76 9.42 -2.57
C HIS A 110 8.39 10.91 -2.71
N GLU A 111 7.39 11.25 -3.51
CA GLU A 111 6.94 12.64 -3.63
C GLU A 111 6.36 13.19 -2.32
N LEU A 112 5.58 12.39 -1.60
CA LEU A 112 4.97 12.80 -0.34
C LEU A 112 5.97 12.90 0.83
N LEU A 113 7.03 12.08 0.81
CA LEU A 113 8.00 12.02 1.91
C LEU A 113 9.24 12.86 1.66
N SER A 114 9.53 13.21 0.41
CA SER A 114 10.73 13.98 0.07
C SER A 114 10.71 15.38 0.69
N PRO A 115 11.75 15.77 1.45
CA PRO A 115 11.85 17.09 2.02
C PRO A 115 11.80 18.22 0.98
N SER A 116 12.32 17.96 -0.23
CA SER A 116 12.33 18.94 -1.33
C SER A 116 10.96 19.27 -1.89
N LYS A 117 9.97 18.43 -1.66
CA LYS A 117 8.58 18.62 -2.14
C LYS A 117 7.72 19.44 -1.18
N HIS A 118 8.20 19.67 0.04
CA HIS A 118 7.53 20.50 1.06
C HIS A 118 6.05 20.15 1.32
N VAL A 119 5.70 18.86 1.23
CA VAL A 119 4.33 18.42 1.54
C VAL A 119 4.09 18.58 3.04
N ALA A 120 3.20 19.48 3.41
CA ALA A 120 2.89 19.75 4.80
C ALA A 120 2.20 18.57 5.48
N LYS A 121 2.63 18.24 6.70
CA LYS A 121 2.00 17.27 7.59
C LYS A 121 1.58 17.97 8.86
N THR A 122 0.29 17.90 9.20
CA THR A 122 -0.25 18.54 10.40
C THR A 122 -0.46 17.50 11.48
N TYR A 123 0.10 17.77 12.66
CA TYR A 123 -0.08 16.95 13.85
C TYR A 123 -0.81 17.79 14.90
N TYR A 124 -1.80 17.16 15.54
CA TYR A 124 -2.47 17.73 16.71
C TYR A 124 -1.97 16.99 17.94
N ALA A 125 -1.49 17.73 18.93
CA ALA A 125 -1.06 17.15 20.21
C ALA A 125 -1.80 17.83 21.37
N ARG A 126 -2.38 17.06 22.24
CA ARG A 126 -2.89 17.53 23.53
C ARG A 126 -1.80 17.35 24.56
N ILE A 127 -1.36 18.44 25.17
CA ILE A 127 -0.29 18.45 26.17
C ILE A 127 -0.86 18.86 27.52
N ASP A 128 -0.33 18.27 28.58
CA ASP A 128 -0.55 18.70 29.95
C ASP A 128 0.72 19.40 30.43
N GLY A 129 0.67 20.73 30.55
CA GLY A 129 1.81 21.55 30.91
C GLY A 129 2.20 22.63 29.88
N CYS A 130 3.33 23.28 30.12
CA CYS A 130 3.89 24.32 29.26
C CYS A 130 5.00 23.76 28.39
N LEU A 131 4.89 23.92 27.07
CA LEU A 131 6.02 23.66 26.15
C LEU A 131 7.06 24.77 26.35
N LEU A 132 8.18 24.42 26.92
CA LEU A 132 9.35 25.30 26.96
C LEU A 132 10.02 25.23 25.61
N TYR A 133 10.18 26.36 24.93
CA TYR A 133 10.90 26.48 23.64
C TYR A 133 12.35 26.01 23.66
N THR A 134 12.86 25.70 24.83
CA THR A 134 14.25 25.26 25.08
C THR A 134 14.43 23.75 25.13
N SER A 135 13.35 22.96 24.99
CA SER A 135 13.49 21.49 24.90
C SER A 135 13.76 21.08 23.47
N PRO A 136 14.99 20.72 23.11
CA PRO A 136 15.28 20.27 21.75
C PRO A 136 14.53 18.97 21.48
N SER A 137 13.86 18.90 20.34
CA SER A 137 13.29 17.65 19.85
C SER A 137 14.43 16.65 19.61
N PRO A 138 14.28 15.35 19.95
CA PRO A 138 15.26 14.34 19.62
C PRO A 138 15.57 14.24 18.12
N ARG A 139 14.74 14.82 17.27
CA ARG A 139 14.88 14.87 15.81
C ARG A 139 15.45 16.18 15.30
N ASP A 140 15.67 17.16 16.15
CA ASP A 140 16.32 18.41 15.72
C ASP A 140 17.76 18.10 15.31
N PRO A 141 18.20 18.51 14.11
CA PRO A 141 19.59 18.32 13.72
C PRO A 141 20.46 19.07 14.73
N LYS A 142 21.44 18.37 15.30
CA LYS A 142 22.45 19.01 16.14
C LYS A 142 23.11 20.06 15.28
N THR A 143 22.84 21.33 15.55
CA THR A 143 23.62 22.46 15.02
C THR A 143 25.01 22.37 15.61
N SER A 144 25.96 22.00 14.78
CA SER A 144 27.41 22.09 15.07
C SER A 144 27.85 23.49 14.89
#